data_051c3a985a6f4e0dcc0e12b0a6e022d4
#
_entry.id   051c3a985a6f4e0dcc0e12b0a6e022d4
#
_cell.length_a   1.000
_cell.length_b   1.000
_cell.length_c   1.000
_cell.angle_alpha   90.00
_cell.angle_beta   90.00
_cell.angle_gamma   90.00
#
_symmetry.space_group_name_H-M   'P 1'
#
loop_
_entity.id
_entity.type
_entity.pdbx_description
1 polymer ?
#
loop_
_entity_poly.entity_id
_entity_poly.type
_entity_poly.pdbx_seq_one_letter_code
_entity_poly.pdbx_strand_id
1 'polypeptide(L)'
;MIYDALFGKPLFSLITLGFAGIVVWYFLSSQRPTTRLVVQILFFGLMTLILAGSGIEPHRFQEYPSEDPQALLVIVAKSLWWIHLAWAVIGFIRLYLVLEGSPREARLLQDLVIGIVYIGMALSILAFVFGVPIGTLVATSGVVAIILGLALQNTLADVFSGIALTLGRPYVIGDWILLSDGTEGRVVESNWRATHILTSANNVVVLPNSFLAKLGLTNVSRPDETHLLILTIRIAPTRMPTSIRQVMLTALTGCNTIVRDPPPIVALRGLDATALEVELQFRVMSPSQRVPARNEVLDLVYRHCKSAGLLLAVPPSARILTADLPTEENAQPPNVTPLALIEAIPVFATLTSDEKQKLAETTTVRQFRKGDVIVREGEMLPSLMMVHAGIIVARREGEERGRFAPGDFFGETGLLAGMQEVCTLEAMTPVTVYETDQEAFAPLLTERPALAEEIAEALAGRAERFRDGAALPPERAHNAHAILKTIRTIFRA
;
A
#
# COMPACT_ATOMS: atom_id res chain seq x y z
N MET A 1 66.26 14.58 27.11
CA MET A 1 66.52 13.92 25.83
C MET A 1 65.29 13.99 24.88
N ILE A 2 64.06 13.55 25.21
CA ILE A 2 62.89 13.72 24.35
C ILE A 2 62.48 15.21 24.29
N TYR A 3 62.54 15.95 25.39
CA TYR A 3 62.22 17.36 25.46
C TYR A 3 63.16 18.20 24.60
N ASP A 4 64.48 17.96 24.68
CA ASP A 4 65.51 18.68 23.90
C ASP A 4 65.41 18.33 22.37
N ALA A 5 65.04 17.14 22.00
CA ALA A 5 64.85 16.76 20.63
C ALA A 5 63.57 17.41 19.99
N LEU A 6 62.49 17.57 20.78
CA LEU A 6 61.21 18.19 20.33
C LEU A 6 61.29 19.75 20.39
N PHE A 7 61.97 20.36 21.37
CA PHE A 7 61.94 21.79 21.59
C PHE A 7 63.27 22.50 21.31
N GLY A 8 64.40 21.78 21.14
CA GLY A 8 65.69 22.33 20.77
C GLY A 8 65.77 22.91 19.34
N LYS A 9 65.02 22.39 18.42
CA LYS A 9 64.81 22.95 17.06
C LYS A 9 63.31 22.67 16.63
N PRO A 10 62.36 23.41 17.22
CA PRO A 10 60.93 23.08 17.12
C PRO A 10 60.40 23.12 15.70
N LEU A 11 60.87 24.02 14.85
CA LEU A 11 60.45 24.13 13.45
C LEU A 11 60.87 22.92 12.62
N PHE A 12 62.10 22.42 12.83
CA PHE A 12 62.62 21.26 12.11
C PHE A 12 61.88 19.99 12.53
N SER A 13 61.63 19.82 13.83
CA SER A 13 60.86 18.67 14.33
C SER A 13 59.41 18.69 13.83
N LEU A 14 58.79 19.86 13.71
CA LEU A 14 57.44 20.02 13.19
C LEU A 14 57.35 19.67 11.70
N ILE A 15 58.30 20.14 10.89
CA ILE A 15 58.35 19.83 9.46
C ILE A 15 58.58 18.33 9.23
N THR A 16 59.53 17.73 9.97
CA THR A 16 59.76 16.27 9.87
C THR A 16 58.52 15.47 10.31
N LEU A 17 57.84 15.90 11.36
CA LEU A 17 56.59 15.29 11.82
C LEU A 17 55.48 15.42 10.78
N GLY A 18 55.32 16.60 10.16
CA GLY A 18 54.33 16.83 9.11
C GLY A 18 54.57 15.95 7.88
N PHE A 19 55.83 15.87 7.42
CA PHE A 19 56.16 14.95 6.33
C PHE A 19 55.98 13.48 6.72
N ALA A 20 56.36 13.10 7.94
CA ALA A 20 56.12 11.75 8.43
C ALA A 20 54.64 11.43 8.47
N GLY A 21 53.78 12.38 8.85
CA GLY A 21 52.32 12.23 8.81
C GLY A 21 51.78 11.97 7.39
N ILE A 22 52.30 12.66 6.37
CA ILE A 22 51.98 12.45 4.96
C ILE A 22 52.40 11.04 4.51
N VAL A 23 53.61 10.63 4.85
CA VAL A 23 54.14 9.30 4.48
C VAL A 23 53.33 8.19 5.14
N VAL A 24 53.05 8.30 6.43
CA VAL A 24 52.23 7.34 7.17
C VAL A 24 50.83 7.26 6.59
N TRP A 25 50.21 8.39 6.25
CA TRP A 25 48.91 8.44 5.63
C TRP A 25 48.89 7.73 4.24
N TYR A 26 49.96 7.89 3.45
CA TYR A 26 50.10 7.25 2.15
C TYR A 26 50.18 5.72 2.26
N PHE A 27 50.94 5.22 3.24
CA PHE A 27 51.09 3.79 3.48
C PHE A 27 49.93 3.14 4.24
N LEU A 28 49.08 3.91 4.91
CA LEU A 28 47.92 3.35 5.62
C LEU A 28 46.87 2.85 4.59
N SER A 29 46.47 1.62 4.79
CA SER A 29 45.48 1.00 3.91
C SER A 29 44.18 1.81 3.80
N SER A 30 43.68 1.99 2.59
CA SER A 30 42.41 2.65 2.28
C SER A 30 41.18 1.94 2.89
N GLN A 31 41.35 0.69 3.30
CA GLN A 31 40.33 -0.18 3.87
C GLN A 31 39.98 0.13 5.35
N ARG A 32 40.75 0.98 6.03
CA ARG A 32 40.57 1.31 7.46
C ARG A 32 40.43 2.82 7.68
N PRO A 33 39.27 3.42 7.39
CA PRO A 33 39.04 4.87 7.46
C PRO A 33 39.18 5.40 8.89
N THR A 34 38.77 4.63 9.92
CA THR A 34 38.91 5.00 11.33
C THR A 34 40.36 5.12 11.77
N THR A 35 41.21 4.17 11.37
CA THR A 35 42.65 4.21 11.71
C THR A 35 43.34 5.40 11.06
N ARG A 36 43.00 5.74 9.81
CA ARG A 36 43.49 6.92 9.11
C ARG A 36 43.11 8.21 9.83
N LEU A 37 41.86 8.33 10.26
CA LEU A 37 41.39 9.51 11.00
C LEU A 37 42.10 9.66 12.33
N VAL A 38 42.22 8.60 13.12
CA VAL A 38 42.90 8.61 14.42
C VAL A 38 44.38 9.03 14.27
N VAL A 39 45.09 8.45 13.31
CA VAL A 39 46.49 8.82 13.04
C VAL A 39 46.61 10.28 12.65
N GLN A 40 45.71 10.79 11.83
CA GLN A 40 45.69 12.17 11.37
C GLN A 40 45.44 13.17 12.49
N ILE A 41 44.48 12.87 13.38
CA ILE A 41 44.19 13.66 14.58
C ILE A 41 45.39 13.66 15.52
N LEU A 42 46.08 12.52 15.67
CA LEU A 42 47.29 12.42 16.48
C LEU A 42 48.44 13.32 15.94
N PHE A 43 48.72 13.24 14.62
CA PHE A 43 49.74 14.10 13.99
C PHE A 43 49.37 15.58 14.09
N PHE A 44 48.10 15.93 13.81
CA PHE A 44 47.61 17.31 13.97
C PHE A 44 47.71 17.82 15.40
N GLY A 45 47.31 17.01 16.39
CA GLY A 45 47.41 17.35 17.81
C GLY A 45 48.85 17.55 18.26
N LEU A 46 49.78 16.67 17.84
CA LEU A 46 51.22 16.80 18.18
C LEU A 46 51.84 18.03 17.50
N MET A 47 51.50 18.30 16.22
CA MET A 47 51.94 19.51 15.53
C MET A 47 51.42 20.78 16.22
N THR A 48 50.19 20.79 16.69
CA THR A 48 49.59 21.91 17.43
C THR A 48 50.30 22.15 18.77
N LEU A 49 50.66 21.07 19.49
CA LEU A 49 51.43 21.14 20.73
C LEU A 49 52.82 21.77 20.53
N ILE A 50 53.52 21.35 19.47
CA ILE A 50 54.86 21.91 19.14
C ILE A 50 54.76 23.40 18.77
N LEU A 51 53.75 23.80 17.95
CA LEU A 51 53.53 25.20 17.59
C LEU A 51 53.19 26.05 18.80
N ALA A 52 52.29 25.60 19.67
CA ALA A 52 51.93 26.29 20.88
C ALA A 52 53.13 26.47 21.84
N GLY A 53 53.95 25.42 21.99
CA GLY A 53 55.18 25.48 22.78
C GLY A 53 56.26 26.40 22.19
N SER A 54 56.21 26.65 20.87
CA SER A 54 57.15 27.55 20.16
C SER A 54 56.65 28.99 20.08
N GLY A 55 55.45 29.30 20.58
CA GLY A 55 54.86 30.65 20.52
C GLY A 55 54.44 31.07 19.10
N ILE A 56 54.35 30.13 18.16
CA ILE A 56 53.96 30.40 16.79
C ILE A 56 52.45 30.15 16.65
N GLU A 57 51.71 31.21 16.38
CA GLU A 57 50.26 31.12 16.16
C GLU A 57 49.95 30.84 14.68
N PRO A 58 49.44 29.66 14.31
CA PRO A 58 49.21 29.31 12.92
C PRO A 58 48.08 30.12 12.26
N HIS A 59 47.17 30.70 13.07
CA HIS A 59 46.01 31.50 12.64
C HIS A 59 46.27 33.00 12.58
N ARG A 60 47.55 33.45 12.83
CA ARG A 60 47.97 34.86 12.70
C ARG A 60 49.10 34.97 11.70
N PHE A 61 48.99 35.97 10.82
CA PHE A 61 50.09 36.34 9.95
C PHE A 61 51.18 37.04 10.81
N GLN A 62 52.43 36.57 10.67
CA GLN A 62 53.61 37.20 11.25
C GLN A 62 54.58 37.52 10.12
N GLU A 63 54.94 38.78 10.01
CA GLU A 63 55.91 39.24 9.03
C GLU A 63 57.33 38.88 9.54
N TYR A 64 58.02 38.13 8.73
CA TYR A 64 59.43 37.77 8.99
C TYR A 64 60.30 38.53 7.98
N PRO A 65 61.48 39.08 8.43
CA PRO A 65 62.42 39.67 7.51
C PRO A 65 62.79 38.66 6.40
N SER A 66 62.83 39.12 5.16
CA SER A 66 63.16 38.28 4.00
C SER A 66 64.56 37.64 4.03
N GLU A 67 65.45 38.14 4.88
CA GLU A 67 66.80 37.61 5.10
C GLU A 67 66.88 36.57 6.24
N ASP A 68 65.79 36.30 6.95
CA ASP A 68 65.78 35.34 8.04
C ASP A 68 65.64 33.91 7.48
N PRO A 69 66.68 33.03 7.66
CA PRO A 69 66.58 31.65 7.23
C PRO A 69 65.40 30.84 7.85
N GLN A 70 64.89 31.35 8.99
CA GLN A 70 63.75 30.69 9.68
C GLN A 70 62.41 31.03 9.03
N ALA A 71 62.29 32.11 8.25
CA ALA A 71 61.04 32.50 7.61
C ALA A 71 60.46 31.39 6.73
N LEU A 72 61.28 30.76 5.90
CA LEU A 72 60.88 29.65 5.05
C LEU A 72 60.40 28.44 5.87
N LEU A 73 61.09 28.14 6.98
CA LEU A 73 60.70 27.01 7.84
C LEU A 73 59.34 27.26 8.52
N VAL A 74 59.07 28.51 8.93
CA VAL A 74 57.77 28.88 9.51
C VAL A 74 56.64 28.77 8.48
N ILE A 75 56.87 29.24 7.25
CA ILE A 75 55.91 29.12 6.14
C ILE A 75 55.57 27.67 5.88
N VAL A 76 56.57 26.80 5.75
CA VAL A 76 56.37 25.36 5.53
C VAL A 76 55.65 24.72 6.72
N ALA A 77 56.05 25.02 7.94
CA ALA A 77 55.46 24.50 9.15
C ALA A 77 53.99 24.88 9.32
N LYS A 78 53.63 26.14 9.12
CA LYS A 78 52.23 26.62 9.15
C LYS A 78 51.42 25.99 8.01
N SER A 79 51.95 25.89 6.81
CA SER A 79 51.25 25.27 5.67
C SER A 79 50.96 23.79 5.95
N LEU A 80 51.93 23.02 6.48
CA LEU A 80 51.74 21.63 6.86
C LEU A 80 50.64 21.48 7.93
N TRP A 81 50.62 22.38 8.90
CA TRP A 81 49.57 22.37 9.93
C TRP A 81 48.17 22.56 9.34
N TRP A 82 47.95 23.51 8.43
CA TRP A 82 46.68 23.73 7.74
C TRP A 82 46.28 22.54 6.89
N ILE A 83 47.21 21.89 6.20
CA ILE A 83 46.98 20.68 5.40
C ILE A 83 46.53 19.54 6.32
N HIS A 84 47.17 19.30 7.46
CA HIS A 84 46.78 18.25 8.39
C HIS A 84 45.40 18.53 9.03
N LEU A 85 45.10 19.80 9.34
CA LEU A 85 43.76 20.19 9.79
C LEU A 85 42.69 19.84 8.75
N ALA A 86 42.92 20.26 7.50
CA ALA A 86 41.98 19.96 6.42
C ALA A 86 41.78 18.44 6.23
N TRP A 87 42.86 17.67 6.29
CA TRP A 87 42.80 16.22 6.15
C TRP A 87 42.12 15.55 7.36
N ALA A 88 42.26 16.05 8.55
CA ALA A 88 41.52 15.57 9.71
C ALA A 88 40.03 15.83 9.58
N VAL A 89 39.61 17.00 9.11
CA VAL A 89 38.24 17.38 8.85
C VAL A 89 37.65 16.50 7.72
N ILE A 90 38.37 16.33 6.62
CA ILE A 90 37.94 15.47 5.50
C ILE A 90 37.81 14.00 5.94
N GLY A 91 38.76 13.54 6.77
CA GLY A 91 38.71 12.19 7.34
C GLY A 91 37.47 11.95 8.20
N PHE A 92 37.10 12.94 9.02
CA PHE A 92 35.89 12.91 9.84
C PHE A 92 34.62 12.88 8.96
N ILE A 93 34.53 13.77 7.95
CA ILE A 93 33.40 13.80 7.00
C ILE A 93 33.24 12.45 6.29
N ARG A 94 34.36 11.88 5.82
CA ARG A 94 34.33 10.58 5.13
C ARG A 94 33.90 9.45 6.05
N LEU A 95 34.33 9.45 7.31
CA LEU A 95 33.96 8.43 8.27
C LEU A 95 32.47 8.47 8.58
N TYR A 96 31.93 9.66 8.85
CA TYR A 96 30.52 9.86 9.19
C TYR A 96 29.60 9.44 8.04
N LEU A 97 29.89 9.87 6.82
CA LEU A 97 29.08 9.54 5.63
C LEU A 97 29.20 8.07 5.21
N VAL A 98 30.32 7.39 5.50
CA VAL A 98 30.50 5.96 5.19
C VAL A 98 29.77 5.06 6.19
N LEU A 99 29.67 5.44 7.46
CA LEU A 99 28.98 4.64 8.49
C LEU A 99 27.46 4.55 8.24
N GLU A 100 26.87 5.50 7.53
CA GLU A 100 25.43 5.49 7.21
C GLU A 100 25.04 4.70 5.95
N GLY A 101 25.99 4.01 5.29
CA GLY A 101 25.68 3.06 4.20
C GLY A 101 25.04 3.68 2.96
N SER A 102 25.35 4.94 2.67
CA SER A 102 24.63 5.73 1.67
C SER A 102 24.97 5.35 0.22
N PRO A 103 23.96 5.38 -0.70
CA PRO A 103 24.09 5.07 -2.10
C PRO A 103 24.97 6.07 -2.86
N ARG A 104 25.31 5.75 -4.11
CA ARG A 104 26.21 6.54 -5.01
C ARG A 104 25.92 8.05 -5.04
N GLU A 105 24.72 8.46 -4.76
CA GLU A 105 24.25 9.85 -4.78
C GLU A 105 24.81 10.72 -3.65
N ALA A 106 25.08 10.15 -2.49
CA ALA A 106 25.73 10.85 -1.38
C ALA A 106 27.19 11.24 -1.68
N ARG A 107 27.82 10.63 -2.66
CA ARG A 107 29.21 10.96 -3.05
C ARG A 107 29.34 12.38 -3.60
N LEU A 108 28.37 12.84 -4.40
CA LEU A 108 28.40 14.21 -4.95
C LEU A 108 28.34 15.26 -3.84
N LEU A 109 27.49 15.06 -2.82
CA LEU A 109 27.41 15.96 -1.67
C LEU A 109 28.71 15.92 -0.84
N GLN A 110 29.25 14.74 -0.64
CA GLN A 110 30.54 14.54 0.04
C GLN A 110 31.66 15.27 -0.71
N ASP A 111 31.77 15.12 -2.01
CA ASP A 111 32.80 15.75 -2.84
C ASP A 111 32.66 17.28 -2.84
N LEU A 112 31.43 17.80 -2.84
CA LEU A 112 31.15 19.23 -2.69
C LEU A 112 31.66 19.77 -1.34
N VAL A 113 31.34 19.08 -0.23
CA VAL A 113 31.79 19.48 1.11
C VAL A 113 33.31 19.40 1.23
N ILE A 114 33.95 18.36 0.69
CA ILE A 114 35.40 18.22 0.63
C ILE A 114 36.03 19.37 -0.19
N GLY A 115 35.41 19.74 -1.33
CA GLY A 115 35.83 20.88 -2.14
C GLY A 115 35.80 22.20 -1.37
N ILE A 116 34.76 22.44 -0.57
CA ILE A 116 34.63 23.61 0.31
C ILE A 116 35.79 23.64 1.37
N VAL A 117 36.11 22.49 1.97
CA VAL A 117 37.19 22.35 2.93
C VAL A 117 38.53 22.69 2.27
N TYR A 118 38.80 22.18 1.05
CA TYR A 118 40.04 22.52 0.34
C TYR A 118 40.13 24.00 -0.05
N ILE A 119 39.04 24.63 -0.48
CA ILE A 119 39.00 26.07 -0.77
C ILE A 119 39.27 26.86 0.53
N GLY A 120 38.60 26.50 1.64
CA GLY A 120 38.81 27.14 2.94
C GLY A 120 40.29 27.03 3.42
N MET A 121 40.90 25.85 3.25
CA MET A 121 42.29 25.62 3.55
C MET A 121 43.22 26.52 2.70
N ALA A 122 43.00 26.56 1.39
CA ALA A 122 43.79 27.38 0.48
C ALA A 122 43.71 28.88 0.83
N LEU A 123 42.50 29.38 1.10
CA LEU A 123 42.29 30.76 1.56
C LEU A 123 42.97 31.04 2.91
N SER A 124 42.90 30.08 3.85
CA SER A 124 43.56 30.22 5.16
C SER A 124 45.07 30.25 5.02
N ILE A 125 45.67 29.44 4.16
CA ILE A 125 47.12 29.49 3.88
C ILE A 125 47.50 30.84 3.25
N LEU A 126 46.72 31.33 2.25
CA LEU A 126 46.98 32.64 1.65
C LEU A 126 46.91 33.76 2.66
N ALA A 127 45.90 33.75 3.56
CA ALA A 127 45.74 34.77 4.60
C ALA A 127 46.77 34.73 5.71
N PHE A 128 46.95 33.55 6.34
CA PHE A 128 47.67 33.42 7.60
C PHE A 128 49.13 33.00 7.43
N VAL A 129 49.49 32.46 6.28
CA VAL A 129 50.88 32.08 5.99
C VAL A 129 51.52 33.11 5.08
N PHE A 130 50.87 33.54 4.03
CA PHE A 130 51.45 34.49 3.05
C PHE A 130 51.01 35.95 3.26
N GLY A 131 50.12 36.24 4.23
CA GLY A 131 49.67 37.59 4.53
C GLY A 131 48.84 38.27 3.44
N VAL A 132 48.32 37.53 2.49
CA VAL A 132 47.48 38.09 1.42
C VAL A 132 46.17 38.62 1.98
N PRO A 133 45.80 39.90 1.73
CA PRO A 133 44.56 40.46 2.23
C PRO A 133 43.37 39.82 1.49
N ILE A 134 42.85 38.69 2.02
CA ILE A 134 41.77 37.94 1.42
C ILE A 134 40.39 38.62 1.57
N GLY A 135 40.29 39.74 2.33
CA GLY A 135 39.04 40.44 2.58
C GLY A 135 38.32 40.88 1.29
N THR A 136 39.06 41.37 0.31
CA THR A 136 38.52 41.74 -1.02
C THR A 136 38.10 40.52 -1.84
N LEU A 137 38.85 39.43 -1.79
CA LEU A 137 38.52 38.15 -2.41
C LEU A 137 37.25 37.55 -1.80
N VAL A 138 37.11 37.58 -0.49
CA VAL A 138 35.92 37.09 0.22
C VAL A 138 34.73 37.97 -0.09
N ALA A 139 34.91 39.32 -0.14
CA ALA A 139 33.81 40.23 -0.48
C ALA A 139 33.31 40.05 -1.92
N THR A 140 34.19 39.88 -2.90
CA THR A 140 33.81 39.59 -4.28
C THR A 140 33.24 38.18 -4.45
N SER A 141 33.74 37.20 -3.73
CA SER A 141 33.22 35.83 -3.69
C SER A 141 31.83 35.78 -3.07
N GLY A 142 31.46 36.75 -2.22
CA GLY A 142 30.11 36.86 -1.66
C GLY A 142 28.99 36.94 -2.71
N VAL A 143 29.25 37.69 -3.79
CA VAL A 143 28.29 37.77 -4.92
C VAL A 143 28.16 36.42 -5.63
N VAL A 144 29.27 35.76 -5.88
CA VAL A 144 29.27 34.40 -6.50
C VAL A 144 28.57 33.39 -5.57
N ALA A 145 28.80 33.49 -4.25
CA ALA A 145 28.13 32.62 -3.29
C ALA A 145 26.61 32.82 -3.25
N ILE A 146 26.15 34.08 -3.37
CA ILE A 146 24.69 34.39 -3.48
C ILE A 146 24.11 33.78 -4.76
N ILE A 147 24.76 33.98 -5.90
CA ILE A 147 24.32 33.42 -7.18
C ILE A 147 24.26 31.89 -7.10
N LEU A 148 25.30 31.26 -6.55
CA LEU A 148 25.35 29.81 -6.38
C LEU A 148 24.29 29.31 -5.39
N GLY A 149 24.07 30.04 -4.29
CA GLY A 149 23.05 29.75 -3.30
C GLY A 149 21.63 29.79 -3.91
N LEU A 150 21.35 30.81 -4.72
CA LEU A 150 20.09 30.91 -5.45
C LEU A 150 19.93 29.78 -6.49
N ALA A 151 21.01 29.42 -7.19
CA ALA A 151 20.98 28.32 -8.15
C ALA A 151 20.75 26.95 -7.48
N LEU A 152 21.25 26.75 -6.26
CA LEU A 152 21.13 25.51 -5.48
C LEU A 152 19.91 25.50 -4.54
N GLN A 153 19.18 26.60 -4.41
CA GLN A 153 18.10 26.78 -3.45
C GLN A 153 17.08 25.62 -3.47
N ASN A 154 16.61 25.23 -4.63
CA ASN A 154 15.62 24.16 -4.77
C ASN A 154 16.20 22.79 -4.36
N THR A 155 17.44 22.50 -4.76
CA THR A 155 18.11 21.26 -4.40
C THR A 155 18.31 21.14 -2.89
N LEU A 156 18.77 22.23 -2.25
CA LEU A 156 18.91 22.28 -0.80
C LEU A 156 17.56 22.15 -0.08
N ALA A 157 16.50 22.79 -0.62
CA ALA A 157 15.16 22.65 -0.09
C ALA A 157 14.67 21.20 -0.13
N ASP A 158 14.95 20.46 -1.21
CA ASP A 158 14.60 19.03 -1.32
C ASP A 158 15.35 18.18 -0.28
N VAL A 159 16.66 18.44 -0.11
CA VAL A 159 17.50 17.72 0.88
C VAL A 159 16.98 17.95 2.30
N PHE A 160 16.78 19.21 2.71
CA PHE A 160 16.30 19.53 4.06
C PHE A 160 14.88 19.00 4.30
N SER A 161 14.01 19.07 3.30
CA SER A 161 12.68 18.48 3.37
C SER A 161 12.74 16.96 3.48
N GLY A 162 13.62 16.31 2.72
CA GLY A 162 13.86 14.86 2.83
C GLY A 162 14.33 14.43 4.21
N ILE A 163 15.24 15.19 4.82
CA ILE A 163 15.69 14.96 6.20
C ILE A 163 14.51 15.13 7.17
N ALA A 164 13.73 16.21 7.04
CA ALA A 164 12.59 16.48 7.91
C ALA A 164 11.52 15.38 7.80
N LEU A 165 11.22 14.91 6.59
CA LEU A 165 10.28 13.79 6.35
C LEU A 165 10.81 12.48 6.95
N THR A 166 12.11 12.22 6.83
CA THR A 166 12.76 11.02 7.41
C THR A 166 12.75 11.04 8.93
N LEU A 167 13.02 12.19 9.57
CA LEU A 167 13.00 12.33 11.02
C LEU A 167 11.58 12.36 11.60
N GLY A 168 10.68 13.10 10.95
CA GLY A 168 9.27 13.24 11.38
C GLY A 168 8.43 12.01 11.11
N ARG A 169 8.82 11.16 10.15
CA ARG A 169 8.14 9.91 9.74
C ARG A 169 6.62 10.05 9.60
N PRO A 170 6.10 11.02 8.85
CA PRO A 170 4.66 11.12 8.61
C PRO A 170 4.15 9.91 7.83
N TYR A 171 5.00 9.23 7.11
CA TYR A 171 4.80 7.95 6.43
C TYR A 171 6.08 7.12 6.43
N VAL A 172 5.97 5.84 6.08
CA VAL A 172 7.11 4.94 5.78
C VAL A 172 6.90 4.30 4.41
N ILE A 173 7.96 3.69 3.87
CA ILE A 173 7.86 2.91 2.62
C ILE A 173 6.85 1.77 2.85
N GLY A 174 5.90 1.65 1.94
CA GLY A 174 4.78 0.72 2.02
C GLY A 174 3.46 1.36 2.45
N ASP A 175 3.47 2.52 3.14
CA ASP A 175 2.26 3.23 3.52
C ASP A 175 1.49 3.74 2.28
N TRP A 176 0.19 3.73 2.37
CA TRP A 176 -0.69 4.38 1.42
C TRP A 176 -0.99 5.81 1.87
N ILE A 177 -0.72 6.78 1.03
CA ILE A 177 -0.90 8.21 1.34
C ILE A 177 -1.80 8.89 0.33
N LEU A 178 -2.55 9.88 0.81
CA LEU A 178 -3.37 10.79 0.03
C LEU A 178 -2.88 12.21 0.27
N LEU A 179 -2.55 12.92 -0.80
CA LEU A 179 -2.09 14.30 -0.76
C LEU A 179 -3.24 15.27 -1.06
N SER A 180 -3.08 16.52 -0.64
CA SER A 180 -4.11 17.55 -0.82
C SER A 180 -4.37 17.94 -2.29
N ASP A 181 -3.47 17.61 -3.21
CA ASP A 181 -3.63 17.76 -4.66
C ASP A 181 -4.44 16.62 -5.32
N GLY A 182 -4.86 15.63 -4.52
CA GLY A 182 -5.57 14.43 -4.98
C GLY A 182 -4.68 13.27 -5.39
N THR A 183 -3.36 13.42 -5.35
CA THR A 183 -2.44 12.32 -5.61
C THR A 183 -2.57 11.28 -4.51
N GLU A 184 -2.89 10.04 -4.90
CA GLU A 184 -3.08 8.91 -3.98
C GLU A 184 -2.31 7.69 -4.46
N GLY A 185 -1.62 7.02 -3.53
CA GLY A 185 -0.91 5.78 -3.82
C GLY A 185 -0.04 5.28 -2.68
N ARG A 186 0.66 4.18 -2.94
CA ARG A 186 1.60 3.56 -2.00
C ARG A 186 3.00 4.14 -2.18
N VAL A 187 3.64 4.52 -1.09
CA VAL A 187 5.05 4.94 -1.10
C VAL A 187 5.92 3.72 -1.39
N VAL A 188 6.61 3.72 -2.52
CA VAL A 188 7.49 2.60 -2.94
C VAL A 188 8.95 2.90 -2.69
N GLU A 189 9.33 4.18 -2.73
CA GLU A 189 10.68 4.63 -2.48
C GLU A 189 10.68 6.04 -1.90
N SER A 190 11.61 6.31 -1.01
CA SER A 190 11.87 7.67 -0.51
C SER A 190 13.39 7.84 -0.40
N ASN A 191 13.91 8.85 -1.08
CA ASN A 191 15.31 9.19 -1.06
C ASN A 191 15.51 10.65 -0.61
N TRP A 192 16.76 11.11 -0.54
CA TRP A 192 17.10 12.45 -0.04
C TRP A 192 16.47 13.61 -0.85
N ARG A 193 16.09 13.39 -2.10
CA ARG A 193 15.55 14.41 -3.02
C ARG A 193 14.07 14.25 -3.30
N ALA A 194 13.58 13.03 -3.45
CA ALA A 194 12.23 12.74 -3.92
C ALA A 194 11.60 11.55 -3.23
N THR A 195 10.29 11.52 -3.22
CA THR A 195 9.47 10.37 -2.81
C THR A 195 8.70 9.85 -4.01
N HIS A 196 8.70 8.53 -4.19
CA HIS A 196 8.03 7.84 -5.29
C HIS A 196 6.76 7.18 -4.79
N ILE A 197 5.65 7.47 -5.45
CA ILE A 197 4.31 7.00 -5.08
C ILE A 197 3.76 6.16 -6.22
N LEU A 198 3.46 4.89 -5.97
CA LEU A 198 2.78 4.00 -6.91
C LEU A 198 1.27 4.19 -6.77
N THR A 199 0.64 4.73 -7.81
CA THR A 199 -0.81 4.96 -7.86
C THR A 199 -1.58 3.66 -8.14
N SER A 200 -2.91 3.69 -7.91
CA SER A 200 -3.80 2.57 -8.25
C SER A 200 -3.85 2.25 -9.76
N ALA A 201 -3.46 3.21 -10.62
CA ALA A 201 -3.33 3.01 -12.07
C ALA A 201 -1.98 2.38 -12.47
N ASN A 202 -1.18 1.91 -11.49
CA ASN A 202 0.16 1.34 -11.69
C ASN A 202 1.19 2.31 -12.30
N ASN A 203 1.01 3.62 -12.07
CA ASN A 203 1.96 4.66 -12.46
C ASN A 203 2.76 5.10 -11.24
N VAL A 204 4.06 5.39 -11.45
CA VAL A 204 4.90 5.97 -10.41
C VAL A 204 4.91 7.48 -10.55
N VAL A 205 4.42 8.17 -9.52
CA VAL A 205 4.50 9.63 -9.38
C VAL A 205 5.73 9.95 -8.55
N VAL A 206 6.62 10.77 -9.10
CA VAL A 206 7.86 11.21 -8.44
C VAL A 206 7.67 12.64 -7.97
N LEU A 207 7.68 12.85 -6.65
CA LEU A 207 7.48 14.16 -6.03
C LEU A 207 8.77 14.61 -5.34
N PRO A 208 9.30 15.80 -5.69
CA PRO A 208 10.39 16.43 -4.93
C PRO A 208 9.99 16.60 -3.47
N ASN A 209 10.90 16.31 -2.54
CA ASN A 209 10.60 16.35 -1.11
C ASN A 209 10.17 17.75 -0.64
N SER A 210 10.72 18.81 -1.24
CA SER A 210 10.34 20.21 -0.94
C SER A 210 8.90 20.53 -1.36
N PHE A 211 8.39 19.86 -2.40
CA PHE A 211 7.01 19.96 -2.82
C PHE A 211 6.09 19.16 -1.89
N LEU A 212 6.46 17.91 -1.61
CA LEU A 212 5.70 17.02 -0.73
C LEU A 212 5.54 17.59 0.69
N ALA A 213 6.61 18.21 1.24
CA ALA A 213 6.58 18.82 2.57
C ALA A 213 5.64 20.02 2.70
N LYS A 214 5.20 20.64 1.59
CA LYS A 214 4.26 21.76 1.55
C LYS A 214 2.80 21.32 1.39
N LEU A 215 2.57 20.08 0.95
CA LEU A 215 1.23 19.54 0.76
C LEU A 215 0.68 19.01 2.08
N GLY A 216 -0.64 19.11 2.24
CA GLY A 216 -1.34 18.34 3.27
C GLY A 216 -1.25 16.86 2.93
N LEU A 217 -0.87 16.04 3.90
CA LEU A 217 -0.70 14.61 3.76
C LEU A 217 -1.63 13.87 4.72
N THR A 218 -2.42 12.95 4.19
CA THR A 218 -3.19 11.98 4.97
C THR A 218 -2.55 10.60 4.80
N ASN A 219 -2.08 10.02 5.90
CA ASN A 219 -1.61 8.65 5.89
C ASN A 219 -2.80 7.70 6.05
N VAL A 220 -3.15 7.00 4.98
CA VAL A 220 -4.32 6.12 4.90
C VAL A 220 -4.03 4.74 5.51
N SER A 221 -2.75 4.38 5.69
CA SER A 221 -2.34 3.13 6.33
C SER A 221 -2.24 3.22 7.86
N ARG A 222 -2.50 4.39 8.47
CA ARG A 222 -2.42 4.58 9.91
C ARG A 222 -3.73 5.09 10.50
N PRO A 223 -4.15 4.64 11.71
CA PRO A 223 -3.44 3.72 12.63
C PRO A 223 -3.38 2.28 12.15
N ASP A 224 -4.27 1.86 11.26
CA ASP A 224 -4.31 0.55 10.60
C ASP A 224 -4.64 0.72 9.11
N GLU A 225 -4.51 -0.33 8.30
CA GLU A 225 -4.78 -0.27 6.86
C GLU A 225 -6.27 -0.26 6.51
N THR A 226 -7.17 -0.38 7.52
CA THR A 226 -8.60 -0.41 7.24
C THR A 226 -9.09 0.95 6.76
N HIS A 227 -9.86 0.95 5.69
CA HIS A 227 -10.35 2.16 5.06
C HIS A 227 -11.87 2.22 5.07
N LEU A 228 -12.44 3.32 5.59
CA LEU A 228 -13.87 3.55 5.61
C LEU A 228 -14.36 3.99 4.23
N LEU A 229 -15.37 3.28 3.71
CA LEU A 229 -16.12 3.67 2.54
C LEU A 229 -17.51 4.12 2.93
N ILE A 230 -17.99 5.15 2.25
CA ILE A 230 -19.35 5.67 2.38
C ILE A 230 -20.01 5.60 1.02
N LEU A 231 -21.17 4.95 0.95
CA LEU A 231 -21.97 4.83 -0.25
C LEU A 231 -23.38 5.30 0.02
N THR A 232 -23.85 6.29 -0.73
CA THR A 232 -25.22 6.80 -0.60
C THR A 232 -26.11 6.13 -1.63
N ILE A 233 -27.23 5.54 -1.18
CA ILE A 233 -28.24 4.91 -1.99
C ILE A 233 -29.56 5.65 -1.80
N ARG A 234 -30.31 5.85 -2.86
CA ARG A 234 -31.64 6.46 -2.83
C ARG A 234 -32.68 5.39 -3.09
N ILE A 235 -33.62 5.21 -2.16
CA ILE A 235 -34.66 4.19 -2.20
C ILE A 235 -36.01 4.89 -2.16
N ALA A 236 -36.95 4.45 -3.00
CA ALA A 236 -38.31 4.99 -2.96
C ALA A 236 -38.97 4.71 -1.60
N PRO A 237 -39.63 5.70 -0.96
CA PRO A 237 -40.17 5.57 0.39
C PRO A 237 -41.50 4.78 0.39
N THR A 238 -41.49 3.58 -0.21
CA THR A 238 -42.65 2.67 -0.29
C THR A 238 -42.84 1.85 0.99
N ARG A 239 -41.85 1.84 1.89
CA ARG A 239 -41.90 1.13 3.17
C ARG A 239 -41.34 1.99 4.28
N MET A 240 -41.61 1.59 5.53
CA MET A 240 -41.06 2.30 6.71
C MET A 240 -39.53 2.39 6.64
N PRO A 241 -38.94 3.55 6.96
CA PRO A 241 -37.50 3.75 6.96
C PRO A 241 -36.70 2.71 7.77
N THR A 242 -37.27 2.24 8.87
CA THR A 242 -36.67 1.19 9.71
C THR A 242 -36.57 -0.15 8.99
N SER A 243 -37.58 -0.51 8.19
CA SER A 243 -37.58 -1.72 7.38
C SER A 243 -36.56 -1.62 6.26
N ILE A 244 -36.48 -0.47 5.57
CA ILE A 244 -35.47 -0.21 4.54
C ILE A 244 -34.06 -0.29 5.14
N ARG A 245 -33.83 0.34 6.29
CA ARG A 245 -32.55 0.26 7.02
C ARG A 245 -32.15 -1.19 7.33
N GLN A 246 -33.11 -2.02 7.76
CA GLN A 246 -32.83 -3.43 8.08
C GLN A 246 -32.43 -4.23 6.84
N VAL A 247 -33.08 -4.01 5.70
CA VAL A 247 -32.73 -4.66 4.44
C VAL A 247 -31.30 -4.25 3.99
N MET A 248 -30.96 -2.96 4.10
CA MET A 248 -29.63 -2.47 3.79
C MET A 248 -28.56 -3.05 4.72
N LEU A 249 -28.86 -3.16 6.02
CA LEU A 249 -27.95 -3.78 6.98
C LEU A 249 -27.76 -5.27 6.67
N THR A 250 -28.83 -5.96 6.29
CA THR A 250 -28.74 -7.36 5.85
C THR A 250 -27.87 -7.50 4.60
N ALA A 251 -28.01 -6.60 3.62
CA ALA A 251 -27.15 -6.60 2.43
C ALA A 251 -25.67 -6.43 2.80
N LEU A 252 -25.34 -5.47 3.68
CA LEU A 252 -23.95 -5.29 4.13
C LEU A 252 -23.43 -6.50 4.90
N THR A 253 -24.25 -7.11 5.76
CA THR A 253 -23.82 -8.31 6.49
C THR A 253 -23.61 -9.52 5.57
N GLY A 254 -24.21 -9.51 4.37
CA GLY A 254 -24.01 -10.53 3.34
C GLY A 254 -22.67 -10.40 2.60
N CYS A 255 -21.99 -9.24 2.65
CA CYS A 255 -20.74 -9.02 1.94
C CYS A 255 -19.58 -9.87 2.48
N ASN A 256 -18.73 -10.33 1.56
CA ASN A 256 -17.53 -11.10 1.88
C ASN A 256 -16.27 -10.23 1.90
N THR A 257 -16.26 -9.10 1.21
CA THR A 257 -15.07 -8.24 1.03
C THR A 257 -14.97 -7.12 2.06
N ILE A 258 -15.97 -6.93 2.93
CA ILE A 258 -15.95 -5.87 3.95
C ILE A 258 -15.47 -6.38 5.31
N VAL A 259 -14.86 -5.48 6.08
CA VAL A 259 -14.46 -5.73 7.47
C VAL A 259 -15.70 -5.80 8.34
N ARG A 260 -15.76 -6.77 9.27
CA ARG A 260 -16.91 -7.05 10.13
C ARG A 260 -16.79 -6.46 11.54
N ASP A 261 -15.58 -6.19 11.95
CA ASP A 261 -15.27 -5.54 13.23
C ASP A 261 -14.36 -4.32 12.95
N PRO A 262 -14.86 -3.10 13.19
CA PRO A 262 -16.20 -2.74 13.65
C PRO A 262 -17.29 -3.03 12.60
N PRO A 263 -18.54 -3.30 13.07
CA PRO A 263 -19.64 -3.66 12.18
C PRO A 263 -20.02 -2.51 11.24
N PRO A 264 -20.53 -2.81 10.04
CA PRO A 264 -21.00 -1.80 9.10
C PRO A 264 -22.20 -1.04 9.67
N ILE A 265 -22.35 0.23 9.31
CA ILE A 265 -23.40 1.12 9.79
C ILE A 265 -24.30 1.53 8.63
N VAL A 266 -25.60 1.54 8.86
CA VAL A 266 -26.60 2.09 7.93
C VAL A 266 -27.23 3.31 8.60
N ALA A 267 -26.96 4.49 8.05
CA ALA A 267 -27.51 5.76 8.49
C ALA A 267 -28.61 6.25 7.54
N LEU A 268 -29.68 6.78 8.10
CA LEU A 268 -30.71 7.48 7.33
C LEU A 268 -30.31 8.94 7.24
N ARG A 269 -30.00 9.46 6.05
CA ARG A 269 -29.45 10.78 5.86
C ARG A 269 -30.52 11.85 5.58
N GLY A 270 -31.55 11.49 4.83
CA GLY A 270 -32.63 12.37 4.46
C GLY A 270 -33.82 11.61 3.91
N LEU A 271 -34.98 12.24 3.99
CA LEU A 271 -36.22 11.76 3.43
C LEU A 271 -36.90 12.90 2.68
N ASP A 272 -37.21 12.66 1.42
CA ASP A 272 -38.03 13.56 0.59
C ASP A 272 -39.24 12.80 0.03
N ALA A 273 -40.08 13.48 -0.75
CA ALA A 273 -41.28 12.87 -1.34
C ALA A 273 -40.96 11.74 -2.34
N THR A 274 -39.75 11.71 -2.88
CA THR A 274 -39.32 10.78 -3.94
C THR A 274 -38.33 9.73 -3.46
N ALA A 275 -37.60 10.00 -2.38
CA ALA A 275 -36.55 9.12 -1.90
C ALA A 275 -36.26 9.21 -0.41
N LEU A 276 -35.89 8.08 0.16
CA LEU A 276 -35.13 7.96 1.39
C LEU A 276 -33.66 7.83 1.02
N GLU A 277 -32.80 8.77 1.48
CA GLU A 277 -31.36 8.68 1.33
C GLU A 277 -30.76 7.84 2.47
N VAL A 278 -30.14 6.74 2.08
CA VAL A 278 -29.53 5.80 2.99
C VAL A 278 -28.02 5.80 2.77
N GLU A 279 -27.26 6.06 3.81
CA GLU A 279 -25.81 6.04 3.80
C GLU A 279 -25.32 4.70 4.36
N LEU A 280 -24.56 3.98 3.55
CA LEU A 280 -23.94 2.71 3.88
C LEU A 280 -22.48 2.99 4.23
N GLN A 281 -22.09 2.79 5.49
CA GLN A 281 -20.74 2.98 5.98
C GLN A 281 -20.13 1.61 6.28
N PHE A 282 -19.05 1.27 5.59
CA PHE A 282 -18.37 -0.02 5.77
C PHE A 282 -16.86 0.14 5.56
N ARG A 283 -16.08 -0.75 6.15
CA ARG A 283 -14.63 -0.74 6.03
C ARG A 283 -14.13 -1.87 5.15
N VAL A 284 -13.01 -1.61 4.49
CA VAL A 284 -12.23 -2.60 3.72
C VAL A 284 -10.86 -2.76 4.33
N MET A 285 -10.21 -3.91 4.12
CA MET A 285 -8.91 -4.21 4.73
C MET A 285 -7.79 -3.33 4.19
N SER A 286 -7.91 -2.84 2.95
CA SER A 286 -6.91 -1.97 2.32
C SER A 286 -7.52 -1.09 1.25
N PRO A 287 -6.89 0.04 0.89
CA PRO A 287 -7.35 0.93 -0.18
C PRO A 287 -7.51 0.25 -1.55
N SER A 288 -6.74 -0.79 -1.85
CA SER A 288 -6.85 -1.56 -3.10
C SER A 288 -8.16 -2.34 -3.24
N GLN A 289 -8.79 -2.66 -2.11
CA GLN A 289 -10.07 -3.40 -2.08
C GLN A 289 -11.30 -2.51 -2.24
N ARG A 290 -11.14 -1.18 -2.34
CA ARG A 290 -12.27 -0.24 -2.44
C ARG A 290 -13.20 -0.53 -3.61
N VAL A 291 -12.65 -0.79 -4.80
CA VAL A 291 -13.45 -1.04 -6.01
C VAL A 291 -14.17 -2.39 -5.95
N PRO A 292 -13.49 -3.52 -5.66
CA PRO A 292 -14.18 -4.81 -5.50
C PRO A 292 -15.29 -4.78 -4.44
N ALA A 293 -15.01 -4.21 -3.27
CA ALA A 293 -16.00 -4.13 -2.19
C ALA A 293 -17.21 -3.26 -2.56
N ARG A 294 -16.98 -2.11 -3.22
CA ARG A 294 -18.07 -1.26 -3.71
C ARG A 294 -18.96 -2.01 -4.70
N ASN A 295 -18.36 -2.75 -5.62
CA ASN A 295 -19.11 -3.52 -6.62
C ASN A 295 -19.96 -4.62 -5.96
N GLU A 296 -19.40 -5.36 -4.99
CA GLU A 296 -20.12 -6.37 -4.23
C GLU A 296 -21.28 -5.77 -3.42
N VAL A 297 -21.03 -4.65 -2.72
CA VAL A 297 -22.06 -3.96 -1.94
C VAL A 297 -23.21 -3.50 -2.84
N LEU A 298 -22.90 -2.91 -4.01
CA LEU A 298 -23.94 -2.46 -4.96
C LEU A 298 -24.76 -3.63 -5.49
N ASP A 299 -24.12 -4.73 -5.83
CA ASP A 299 -24.78 -5.95 -6.30
C ASP A 299 -25.70 -6.54 -5.23
N LEU A 300 -25.19 -6.67 -4.00
CA LEU A 300 -25.99 -7.19 -2.88
C LEU A 300 -27.15 -6.26 -2.50
N VAL A 301 -26.91 -4.96 -2.47
CA VAL A 301 -28.00 -3.98 -2.26
C VAL A 301 -29.09 -4.15 -3.30
N TYR A 302 -28.73 -4.27 -4.58
CA TYR A 302 -29.70 -4.47 -5.64
C TYR A 302 -30.50 -5.78 -5.47
N ARG A 303 -29.81 -6.89 -5.18
CA ARG A 303 -30.44 -8.22 -4.96
C ARG A 303 -31.37 -8.20 -3.74
N HIS A 304 -30.93 -7.62 -2.64
CA HIS A 304 -31.75 -7.50 -1.42
C HIS A 304 -32.93 -6.54 -1.59
N CYS A 305 -32.79 -5.46 -2.36
CA CYS A 305 -33.91 -4.60 -2.72
C CYS A 305 -34.95 -5.38 -3.52
N LYS A 306 -34.52 -6.11 -4.56
CA LYS A 306 -35.44 -6.95 -5.35
C LYS A 306 -36.14 -8.00 -4.49
N SER A 307 -35.41 -8.73 -3.69
CA SER A 307 -35.94 -9.77 -2.79
C SER A 307 -36.97 -9.21 -1.78
N ALA A 308 -36.71 -8.02 -1.25
CA ALA A 308 -37.59 -7.35 -0.31
C ALA A 308 -38.70 -6.51 -0.94
N GLY A 309 -38.78 -6.45 -2.28
CA GLY A 309 -39.74 -5.60 -2.99
C GLY A 309 -39.54 -4.10 -2.79
N LEU A 310 -38.30 -3.68 -2.60
CA LEU A 310 -37.91 -2.26 -2.51
C LEU A 310 -37.56 -1.74 -3.90
N LEU A 311 -38.00 -0.54 -4.21
CA LEU A 311 -37.70 0.16 -5.46
C LEU A 311 -36.60 1.17 -5.23
N LEU A 312 -35.64 1.25 -6.14
CA LEU A 312 -34.67 2.34 -6.16
C LEU A 312 -35.37 3.63 -6.58
N ALA A 313 -35.02 4.75 -5.95
CA ALA A 313 -35.61 6.02 -6.26
C ALA A 313 -35.14 6.53 -7.63
N VAL A 314 -36.02 7.25 -8.30
CA VAL A 314 -35.71 7.93 -9.56
C VAL A 314 -34.73 9.08 -9.30
N PRO A 315 -33.77 9.36 -10.22
CA PRO A 315 -32.87 10.51 -10.06
C PRO A 315 -33.64 11.84 -9.90
N PRO A 316 -33.15 12.78 -9.06
CA PRO A 316 -33.83 14.08 -8.85
C PRO A 316 -33.99 14.90 -10.12
N SER A 317 -33.12 14.66 -11.11
CA SER A 317 -33.16 15.33 -12.42
C SER A 317 -34.16 14.73 -13.40
N ALA A 318 -34.74 13.56 -13.08
CA ALA A 318 -35.74 12.96 -13.95
C ALA A 318 -37.06 13.72 -13.89
N ARG A 319 -37.61 14.05 -15.05
CA ARG A 319 -39.00 14.59 -15.17
C ARG A 319 -39.95 13.42 -15.04
N ILE A 320 -40.55 13.29 -13.86
CA ILE A 320 -41.60 12.25 -13.63
C ILE A 320 -42.94 12.93 -13.83
N LEU A 321 -43.77 12.36 -14.73
CA LEU A 321 -45.19 12.68 -14.77
C LEU A 321 -45.84 12.06 -13.54
N THR A 322 -46.72 12.80 -12.86
CA THR A 322 -47.36 12.40 -11.60
C THR A 322 -48.07 11.03 -11.65
N ALA A 323 -48.43 10.56 -12.85
CA ALA A 323 -49.04 9.25 -13.09
C ALA A 323 -48.02 8.08 -12.92
N ASP A 324 -46.69 8.34 -12.98
CA ASP A 324 -45.66 7.32 -12.98
C ASP A 324 -44.94 7.18 -11.61
N LEU A 325 -45.41 7.92 -10.59
CA LEU A 325 -44.87 7.77 -9.25
C LEU A 325 -45.24 6.41 -8.66
N PRO A 326 -44.29 5.61 -8.15
CA PRO A 326 -44.56 4.34 -7.49
C PRO A 326 -45.46 4.61 -6.27
N THR A 327 -46.72 4.17 -6.32
CA THR A 327 -47.60 4.14 -5.16
C THR A 327 -47.59 2.74 -4.55
N GLU A 328 -47.89 2.61 -3.25
CA GLU A 328 -47.96 1.30 -2.57
C GLU A 328 -48.90 0.33 -3.27
N GLU A 329 -49.97 0.84 -3.91
CA GLU A 329 -50.93 0.05 -4.67
C GLU A 329 -50.41 -0.45 -6.02
N ASN A 330 -49.44 0.26 -6.65
CA ASN A 330 -48.86 -0.12 -7.94
C ASN A 330 -47.49 -0.77 -7.80
N ALA A 331 -46.89 -0.74 -6.64
CA ALA A 331 -45.63 -1.41 -6.31
C ALA A 331 -45.92 -2.90 -6.02
N GLN A 332 -46.36 -3.65 -7.02
CA GLN A 332 -46.21 -5.11 -6.94
C GLN A 332 -44.69 -5.35 -6.81
N PRO A 333 -44.24 -5.98 -5.72
CA PRO A 333 -42.82 -6.37 -5.63
C PRO A 333 -42.53 -7.20 -6.86
N PRO A 334 -41.43 -6.98 -7.56
CA PRO A 334 -40.99 -7.86 -8.61
C PRO A 334 -40.89 -9.25 -7.97
N ASN A 335 -41.85 -10.12 -8.25
CA ASN A 335 -41.77 -11.50 -7.81
C ASN A 335 -40.50 -12.06 -8.41
N VAL A 336 -39.49 -12.28 -7.56
CA VAL A 336 -38.32 -13.06 -7.95
C VAL A 336 -38.83 -14.48 -8.13
N THR A 337 -39.30 -14.78 -9.34
CA THR A 337 -39.83 -16.10 -9.68
C THR A 337 -38.71 -17.13 -9.71
N PRO A 338 -38.98 -18.41 -9.46
CA PRO A 338 -38.00 -19.48 -9.64
C PRO A 338 -37.32 -19.42 -11.00
N LEU A 339 -38.06 -19.10 -12.05
CA LEU A 339 -37.53 -18.93 -13.42
C LEU A 339 -36.46 -17.85 -13.50
N ALA A 340 -36.71 -16.67 -12.91
CA ALA A 340 -35.72 -15.58 -12.92
C ALA A 340 -34.44 -15.92 -12.18
N LEU A 341 -34.49 -16.75 -11.12
CA LEU A 341 -33.31 -17.25 -10.42
C LEU A 341 -32.57 -18.31 -11.23
N ILE A 342 -33.28 -19.22 -11.86
CA ILE A 342 -32.69 -20.24 -12.75
C ILE A 342 -32.01 -19.59 -13.95
N GLU A 343 -32.56 -18.53 -14.54
CA GLU A 343 -31.96 -17.78 -15.62
C GLU A 343 -30.65 -17.09 -15.22
N ALA A 344 -30.51 -16.70 -13.94
CA ALA A 344 -29.35 -16.04 -13.42
C ALA A 344 -28.19 -17.03 -13.10
N ILE A 345 -28.42 -18.32 -13.07
CA ILE A 345 -27.43 -19.34 -12.74
C ILE A 345 -26.55 -19.66 -13.96
N PRO A 346 -25.22 -19.38 -13.93
CA PRO A 346 -24.33 -19.58 -15.07
C PRO A 346 -24.30 -21.05 -15.57
N VAL A 347 -24.43 -22.01 -14.66
CA VAL A 347 -24.44 -23.45 -14.99
C VAL A 347 -25.62 -23.81 -15.91
N PHE A 348 -26.70 -23.04 -15.85
CA PHE A 348 -27.89 -23.26 -16.66
C PHE A 348 -27.99 -22.32 -17.88
N ALA A 349 -26.91 -21.62 -18.20
CA ALA A 349 -26.89 -20.74 -19.38
C ALA A 349 -27.16 -21.50 -20.69
N THR A 350 -26.81 -22.77 -20.72
CA THR A 350 -26.97 -23.67 -21.88
C THR A 350 -28.39 -24.25 -22.02
N LEU A 351 -29.25 -24.14 -20.99
CA LEU A 351 -30.66 -24.57 -21.06
C LEU A 351 -31.46 -23.62 -21.93
N THR A 352 -32.36 -24.21 -22.71
CA THR A 352 -33.38 -23.47 -23.49
C THR A 352 -34.41 -22.82 -22.55
N SER A 353 -35.17 -21.84 -23.04
CA SER A 353 -36.21 -21.18 -22.25
C SER A 353 -37.28 -22.16 -21.76
N ASP A 354 -37.67 -23.14 -22.60
CA ASP A 354 -38.67 -24.17 -22.24
C ASP A 354 -38.12 -25.12 -21.15
N GLU A 355 -36.84 -25.52 -21.22
CA GLU A 355 -36.19 -26.34 -20.20
C GLU A 355 -36.11 -25.61 -18.87
N LYS A 356 -35.77 -24.30 -18.87
CA LYS A 356 -35.78 -23.47 -17.68
C LYS A 356 -37.16 -23.30 -17.07
N GLN A 357 -38.18 -23.16 -17.90
CA GLN A 357 -39.55 -23.06 -17.46
C GLN A 357 -40.04 -24.36 -16.80
N LYS A 358 -39.79 -25.52 -17.41
CA LYS A 358 -40.08 -26.84 -16.83
C LYS A 358 -39.40 -27.02 -15.47
N LEU A 359 -38.12 -26.62 -15.36
CA LEU A 359 -37.36 -26.70 -14.12
C LEU A 359 -37.96 -25.77 -13.05
N ALA A 360 -38.40 -24.57 -13.43
CA ALA A 360 -39.04 -23.63 -12.52
C ALA A 360 -40.37 -24.15 -11.95
N GLU A 361 -41.13 -24.89 -12.73
CA GLU A 361 -42.43 -25.48 -12.33
C GLU A 361 -42.28 -26.62 -11.31
N THR A 362 -41.11 -27.31 -11.31
CA THR A 362 -40.82 -28.40 -10.35
C THR A 362 -40.18 -27.91 -9.06
N THR A 363 -39.89 -26.63 -8.98
CA THR A 363 -39.18 -26.04 -7.85
C THR A 363 -40.10 -25.87 -6.64
N THR A 364 -39.65 -26.29 -5.46
CA THR A 364 -40.33 -26.16 -4.17
C THR A 364 -39.75 -25.04 -3.30
N VAL A 365 -40.59 -24.45 -2.46
CA VAL A 365 -40.15 -23.41 -1.51
C VAL A 365 -39.79 -24.05 -0.18
N ARG A 366 -38.58 -23.81 0.31
CA ARG A 366 -38.13 -24.25 1.64
C ARG A 366 -37.69 -23.07 2.49
N GLN A 367 -38.04 -23.11 3.77
CA GLN A 367 -37.72 -22.07 4.70
C GLN A 367 -36.87 -22.61 5.87
N PHE A 368 -35.86 -21.84 6.26
CA PHE A 368 -35.00 -22.13 7.40
C PHE A 368 -35.02 -20.96 8.38
N ARG A 369 -35.05 -21.28 9.68
CA ARG A 369 -34.93 -20.28 10.75
C ARG A 369 -33.49 -19.93 10.96
N LYS A 370 -33.23 -18.76 11.55
CA LYS A 370 -31.89 -18.38 11.97
C LYS A 370 -31.29 -19.45 12.89
N GLY A 371 -30.07 -19.92 12.55
CA GLY A 371 -29.34 -20.96 13.27
C GLY A 371 -29.61 -22.39 12.77
N ASP A 372 -30.54 -22.59 11.83
CA ASP A 372 -30.77 -23.92 11.26
C ASP A 372 -29.58 -24.33 10.39
N VAL A 373 -29.10 -25.56 10.58
CA VAL A 373 -28.08 -26.17 9.70
C VAL A 373 -28.78 -26.77 8.48
N ILE A 374 -28.40 -26.32 7.29
CA ILE A 374 -28.99 -26.77 6.02
C ILE A 374 -28.31 -28.07 5.58
N VAL A 375 -27.00 -28.14 5.65
CA VAL A 375 -26.17 -29.32 5.35
C VAL A 375 -24.86 -29.22 6.18
N ARG A 376 -24.34 -30.36 6.64
CA ARG A 376 -23.05 -30.41 7.34
C ARG A 376 -21.90 -30.75 6.39
N GLU A 377 -20.69 -30.30 6.76
CA GLU A 377 -19.46 -30.72 6.12
C GLU A 377 -19.40 -32.25 6.03
N GLY A 378 -19.12 -32.79 4.85
CA GLY A 378 -19.10 -34.23 4.59
C GLY A 378 -20.46 -34.87 4.28
N GLU A 379 -21.59 -34.15 4.42
CA GLU A 379 -22.91 -34.62 3.98
C GLU A 379 -23.13 -34.30 2.50
N MET A 380 -23.91 -35.11 1.83
CA MET A 380 -24.32 -34.88 0.43
C MET A 380 -25.66 -34.14 0.41
N LEU A 381 -25.72 -33.04 -0.36
CA LEU A 381 -26.96 -32.32 -0.63
C LEU A 381 -27.49 -32.74 -2.01
N PRO A 382 -28.53 -33.55 -2.07
CA PRO A 382 -29.04 -34.11 -3.35
C PRO A 382 -29.98 -33.13 -4.11
N SER A 383 -29.99 -31.87 -3.74
CA SER A 383 -30.84 -30.83 -4.32
C SER A 383 -30.04 -29.55 -4.57
N LEU A 384 -30.44 -28.81 -5.62
CA LEU A 384 -29.96 -27.47 -5.87
C LEU A 384 -30.85 -26.50 -5.09
N MET A 385 -30.21 -25.64 -4.32
CA MET A 385 -30.91 -24.60 -3.56
C MET A 385 -30.51 -23.22 -4.07
N MET A 386 -31.47 -22.39 -4.40
CA MET A 386 -31.34 -21.02 -4.87
C MET A 386 -31.85 -20.08 -3.80
N VAL A 387 -31.00 -19.19 -3.30
CA VAL A 387 -31.38 -18.26 -2.23
C VAL A 387 -32.34 -17.19 -2.78
N HIS A 388 -33.58 -17.19 -2.30
CA HIS A 388 -34.54 -16.14 -2.58
C HIS A 388 -34.41 -14.97 -1.60
N ALA A 389 -34.28 -15.26 -0.31
CA ALA A 389 -34.18 -14.25 0.74
C ALA A 389 -33.33 -14.78 1.91
N GLY A 390 -32.64 -13.87 2.62
CA GLY A 390 -31.81 -14.19 3.77
C GLY A 390 -30.34 -14.38 3.44
N ILE A 391 -29.55 -14.81 4.42
CA ILE A 391 -28.12 -15.03 4.33
C ILE A 391 -27.79 -16.39 4.93
N ILE A 392 -27.00 -17.18 4.21
CA ILE A 392 -26.41 -18.44 4.63
C ILE A 392 -24.92 -18.26 4.82
N VAL A 393 -24.34 -18.79 5.89
CA VAL A 393 -22.92 -18.79 6.14
C VAL A 393 -22.34 -20.19 5.89
N ALA A 394 -21.23 -20.22 5.15
CA ALA A 394 -20.42 -21.43 4.95
C ALA A 394 -19.29 -21.47 5.95
N ARG A 395 -19.21 -22.53 6.77
CA ARG A 395 -18.16 -22.74 7.77
C ARG A 395 -17.45 -24.07 7.53
N ARG A 396 -16.13 -24.03 7.67
CA ARG A 396 -15.28 -25.21 7.65
C ARG A 396 -14.36 -25.21 8.86
N GLU A 397 -14.34 -26.29 9.62
CA GLU A 397 -13.54 -26.41 10.86
C GLU A 397 -13.84 -25.26 11.86
N GLY A 398 -15.08 -24.72 11.86
CA GLY A 398 -15.51 -23.59 12.68
C GLY A 398 -15.19 -22.21 12.11
N GLU A 399 -14.33 -22.10 11.11
CA GLU A 399 -14.02 -20.84 10.45
C GLU A 399 -15.02 -20.52 9.33
N GLU A 400 -15.38 -19.25 9.23
CA GLU A 400 -16.25 -18.77 8.17
C GLU A 400 -15.46 -18.64 6.86
N ARG A 401 -15.94 -19.29 5.79
CA ARG A 401 -15.32 -19.30 4.46
C ARG A 401 -16.04 -18.40 3.45
N GLY A 402 -17.31 -18.10 3.69
CA GLY A 402 -18.08 -17.24 2.81
C GLY A 402 -19.54 -17.16 3.19
N ARG A 403 -20.30 -16.35 2.47
CA ARG A 403 -21.73 -16.15 2.63
C ARG A 403 -22.43 -16.28 1.31
N PHE A 404 -23.67 -16.80 1.36
CA PHE A 404 -24.60 -16.83 0.25
C PHE A 404 -25.73 -15.84 0.53
N ALA A 405 -26.07 -15.05 -0.47
CA ALA A 405 -27.09 -14.00 -0.45
C ALA A 405 -28.16 -14.25 -1.52
N PRO A 406 -29.26 -13.49 -1.57
CA PRO A 406 -30.27 -13.63 -2.59
C PRO A 406 -29.69 -13.62 -4.02
N GLY A 407 -30.06 -14.64 -4.83
CA GLY A 407 -29.51 -14.88 -6.16
C GLY A 407 -28.30 -15.82 -6.20
N ASP A 408 -27.71 -16.17 -5.07
CA ASP A 408 -26.71 -17.21 -5.01
C ASP A 408 -27.37 -18.60 -4.95
N PHE A 409 -26.59 -19.64 -5.27
CA PHE A 409 -27.04 -21.02 -5.29
C PHE A 409 -25.95 -21.95 -4.74
N PHE A 410 -26.34 -23.10 -4.23
CA PHE A 410 -25.48 -24.16 -3.69
C PHE A 410 -26.13 -25.53 -3.84
N GLY A 411 -25.38 -26.60 -3.60
CA GLY A 411 -25.85 -27.98 -3.72
C GLY A 411 -25.70 -28.58 -5.11
N GLU A 412 -25.25 -27.79 -6.11
CA GLU A 412 -25.08 -28.27 -7.49
C GLU A 412 -24.09 -29.43 -7.59
N THR A 413 -23.05 -29.45 -6.74
CA THR A 413 -22.06 -30.52 -6.73
C THR A 413 -22.59 -31.82 -6.13
N GLY A 414 -23.46 -31.73 -5.13
CA GLY A 414 -24.16 -32.87 -4.57
C GLY A 414 -25.23 -33.43 -5.54
N LEU A 415 -26.03 -32.52 -6.09
CA LEU A 415 -27.09 -32.86 -7.03
C LEU A 415 -26.55 -33.53 -8.31
N LEU A 416 -25.57 -32.92 -8.97
CA LEU A 416 -25.11 -33.30 -10.31
C LEU A 416 -23.93 -34.27 -10.28
N ALA A 417 -23.03 -34.17 -9.30
CA ALA A 417 -21.84 -34.97 -9.21
C ALA A 417 -21.80 -35.96 -8.01
N GLY A 418 -22.84 -36.00 -7.19
CA GLY A 418 -22.91 -36.88 -6.01
C GLY A 418 -21.80 -36.61 -4.98
N MET A 419 -21.28 -35.39 -4.94
CA MET A 419 -20.18 -35.00 -4.06
C MET A 419 -20.69 -34.52 -2.72
N GLN A 420 -19.88 -34.72 -1.68
CA GLN A 420 -20.14 -34.19 -0.35
C GLN A 420 -19.82 -32.70 -0.27
N GLU A 421 -20.60 -31.98 0.53
CA GLU A 421 -20.34 -30.56 0.80
C GLU A 421 -19.04 -30.39 1.60
N VAL A 422 -18.24 -29.42 1.20
CA VAL A 422 -16.94 -29.14 1.82
C VAL A 422 -17.03 -28.20 3.03
N CYS A 423 -18.20 -27.62 3.27
CA CYS A 423 -18.50 -26.71 4.36
C CYS A 423 -19.87 -27.03 4.99
N THR A 424 -20.01 -26.75 6.27
CA THR A 424 -21.32 -26.69 6.92
C THR A 424 -22.01 -25.39 6.51
N LEU A 425 -23.25 -25.49 5.99
CA LEU A 425 -24.09 -24.36 5.61
C LEU A 425 -25.14 -24.12 6.68
N GLU A 426 -25.15 -22.90 7.27
CA GLU A 426 -26.01 -22.50 8.36
C GLU A 426 -26.78 -21.20 8.02
N ALA A 427 -28.04 -21.13 8.33
CA ALA A 427 -28.88 -19.95 8.14
C ALA A 427 -28.51 -18.84 9.16
N MET A 428 -27.86 -17.77 8.70
CA MET A 428 -27.48 -16.64 9.55
C MET A 428 -28.66 -15.71 9.88
N THR A 429 -29.62 -15.62 8.98
CA THR A 429 -30.90 -14.92 9.10
C THR A 429 -32.03 -15.91 8.80
N PRO A 430 -33.34 -15.56 8.96
CA PRO A 430 -34.39 -16.35 8.31
C PRO A 430 -34.12 -16.43 6.79
N VAL A 431 -34.11 -17.65 6.23
CA VAL A 431 -33.74 -17.93 4.84
C VAL A 431 -34.92 -18.57 4.11
N THR A 432 -35.18 -18.09 2.92
CA THR A 432 -36.08 -18.74 1.98
C THR A 432 -35.28 -19.16 0.75
N VAL A 433 -35.34 -20.43 0.39
CA VAL A 433 -34.70 -20.96 -0.84
C VAL A 433 -35.75 -21.59 -1.74
N TYR A 434 -35.43 -21.59 -3.02
CA TYR A 434 -36.09 -22.46 -4.00
C TYR A 434 -35.23 -23.71 -4.16
N GLU A 435 -35.83 -24.86 -3.97
CA GLU A 435 -35.17 -26.16 -4.01
C GLU A 435 -35.63 -26.94 -5.24
N THR A 436 -34.67 -27.45 -5.99
CA THR A 436 -34.88 -28.29 -7.16
C THR A 436 -34.19 -29.63 -6.94
N ASP A 437 -34.98 -30.69 -6.94
CA ASP A 437 -34.53 -32.06 -6.66
C ASP A 437 -33.93 -32.74 -7.89
N GLN A 438 -33.20 -33.84 -7.64
CA GLN A 438 -32.57 -34.66 -8.66
C GLN A 438 -33.62 -35.20 -9.68
N GLU A 439 -34.83 -35.51 -9.24
CA GLU A 439 -35.90 -36.03 -10.08
C GLU A 439 -36.33 -35.02 -11.16
N ALA A 440 -36.22 -33.72 -10.87
CA ALA A 440 -36.55 -32.65 -11.83
C ALA A 440 -35.53 -32.55 -12.99
N PHE A 441 -34.27 -32.94 -12.73
CA PHE A 441 -33.20 -32.92 -13.74
C PHE A 441 -33.17 -34.18 -14.61
N ALA A 442 -33.64 -35.32 -14.09
CA ALA A 442 -33.55 -36.59 -14.79
C ALA A 442 -34.17 -36.56 -16.21
N PRO A 443 -35.37 -35.98 -16.43
CA PRO A 443 -35.95 -35.88 -17.77
C PRO A 443 -35.10 -35.05 -18.72
N LEU A 444 -34.57 -33.92 -18.26
CA LEU A 444 -33.77 -32.99 -19.08
C LEU A 444 -32.48 -33.65 -19.59
N LEU A 445 -31.80 -34.41 -18.71
CA LEU A 445 -30.55 -35.11 -19.06
C LEU A 445 -30.80 -36.32 -19.96
N THR A 446 -32.00 -36.94 -19.85
CA THR A 446 -32.40 -38.04 -20.71
C THR A 446 -32.78 -37.55 -22.11
N GLU A 447 -33.48 -36.40 -22.20
CA GLU A 447 -33.88 -35.78 -23.47
C GLU A 447 -32.67 -35.19 -24.22
N ARG A 448 -31.64 -34.70 -23.45
CA ARG A 448 -30.46 -34.03 -24.02
C ARG A 448 -29.17 -34.50 -23.33
N PRO A 449 -28.61 -35.67 -23.74
CA PRO A 449 -27.37 -36.19 -23.11
C PRO A 449 -26.15 -35.24 -23.21
N ALA A 450 -26.06 -34.39 -24.23
CA ALA A 450 -25.01 -33.40 -24.40
C ALA A 450 -25.01 -32.36 -23.26
N LEU A 451 -26.14 -32.11 -22.63
CA LEU A 451 -26.26 -31.19 -21.48
C LEU A 451 -25.40 -31.63 -20.29
N ALA A 452 -25.24 -32.96 -20.11
CA ALA A 452 -24.38 -33.49 -19.06
C ALA A 452 -22.90 -33.09 -19.25
N GLU A 453 -22.42 -32.99 -20.49
CA GLU A 453 -21.05 -32.54 -20.81
C GLU A 453 -20.87 -31.06 -20.52
N GLU A 454 -21.82 -30.23 -20.98
CA GLU A 454 -21.84 -28.78 -20.77
C GLU A 454 -21.85 -28.41 -19.27
N ILE A 455 -22.69 -29.11 -18.48
CA ILE A 455 -22.78 -28.93 -17.04
C ILE A 455 -21.46 -29.37 -16.35
N ALA A 456 -20.86 -30.51 -16.76
CA ALA A 456 -19.65 -31.00 -16.20
C ALA A 456 -18.47 -30.02 -16.42
N GLU A 457 -18.38 -29.39 -17.60
CA GLU A 457 -17.39 -28.35 -17.89
C GLU A 457 -17.60 -27.09 -17.04
N ALA A 458 -18.85 -26.63 -16.90
CA ALA A 458 -19.20 -25.47 -16.09
C ALA A 458 -18.89 -25.69 -14.61
N LEU A 459 -19.13 -26.88 -14.06
CA LEU A 459 -18.81 -27.24 -12.68
C LEU A 459 -17.29 -27.32 -12.46
N ALA A 460 -16.54 -27.90 -13.41
CA ALA A 460 -15.07 -27.96 -13.33
C ALA A 460 -14.44 -26.57 -13.30
N GLY A 461 -14.89 -25.65 -14.17
CA GLY A 461 -14.42 -24.27 -14.21
C GLY A 461 -14.79 -23.45 -12.96
N ARG A 462 -15.88 -23.81 -12.27
CA ARG A 462 -16.26 -23.17 -11.00
C ARG A 462 -15.41 -23.68 -9.85
N ALA A 463 -15.14 -24.98 -9.77
CA ALA A 463 -14.28 -25.57 -8.75
C ALA A 463 -12.86 -25.00 -8.79
N GLU A 464 -12.33 -24.67 -9.96
CA GLU A 464 -11.03 -23.99 -10.10
C GLU A 464 -11.03 -22.58 -9.52
N ARG A 465 -12.08 -21.79 -9.73
CA ARG A 465 -12.18 -20.42 -9.21
C ARG A 465 -12.29 -20.33 -7.69
N PHE A 466 -12.88 -21.33 -7.04
CA PHE A 466 -12.90 -21.44 -5.57
C PHE A 466 -11.62 -22.03 -4.98
N ARG A 467 -10.71 -22.54 -5.82
CA ARG A 467 -9.42 -23.11 -5.43
C ARG A 467 -8.36 -22.06 -5.08
N ASP A 468 -8.36 -20.89 -5.70
CA ASP A 468 -7.35 -19.84 -5.47
C ASP A 468 -7.36 -19.24 -4.06
N GLY A 469 -8.31 -19.63 -3.21
CA GLY A 469 -8.41 -19.23 -1.80
C GLY A 469 -8.12 -20.32 -0.75
N ALA A 470 -7.93 -21.60 -1.12
CA ALA A 470 -7.70 -22.67 -0.16
C ALA A 470 -6.78 -23.77 -0.75
N ALA A 471 -5.64 -24.01 -0.10
CA ALA A 471 -4.74 -25.11 -0.41
C ALA A 471 -5.43 -26.46 -0.13
N LEU A 472 -6.07 -27.04 -1.16
CA LEU A 472 -6.52 -28.44 -1.15
C LEU A 472 -5.47 -29.30 -1.83
N PRO A 473 -5.26 -30.56 -1.34
CA PRO A 473 -4.28 -31.50 -1.91
C PRO A 473 -4.56 -31.77 -3.40
N PRO A 474 -3.53 -31.92 -4.25
CA PRO A 474 -3.67 -32.05 -5.70
C PRO A 474 -4.37 -33.34 -6.18
N GLU A 475 -4.63 -34.30 -5.30
CA GLU A 475 -5.16 -35.63 -5.65
C GLU A 475 -6.67 -35.67 -5.95
N ARG A 476 -7.42 -34.57 -5.76
CA ARG A 476 -8.85 -34.48 -6.09
C ARG A 476 -9.16 -33.41 -7.12
N ALA A 477 -8.30 -33.22 -8.11
CA ALA A 477 -8.64 -32.45 -9.29
C ALA A 477 -9.74 -33.21 -10.07
N HIS A 478 -10.98 -32.82 -9.85
CA HIS A 478 -12.12 -33.36 -10.61
C HIS A 478 -12.04 -32.84 -12.04
N ASN A 479 -11.40 -33.63 -12.89
CA ASN A 479 -11.46 -33.42 -14.34
C ASN A 479 -12.94 -33.45 -14.76
N ALA A 480 -13.33 -32.55 -15.68
CA ALA A 480 -14.68 -32.54 -16.27
C ALA A 480 -15.14 -33.94 -16.68
N HIS A 481 -14.22 -34.80 -17.12
CA HIS A 481 -14.47 -36.20 -17.47
C HIS A 481 -14.91 -37.06 -16.28
N ALA A 482 -14.36 -36.85 -15.09
CA ALA A 482 -14.76 -37.59 -13.87
C ALA A 482 -16.16 -37.15 -13.41
N ILE A 483 -16.46 -35.84 -13.48
CA ILE A 483 -17.78 -35.27 -13.18
C ILE A 483 -18.80 -35.81 -14.17
N LEU A 484 -18.50 -35.81 -15.45
CA LEU A 484 -19.36 -36.34 -16.50
C LEU A 484 -19.70 -37.82 -16.27
N LYS A 485 -18.69 -38.65 -15.95
CA LYS A 485 -18.91 -40.06 -15.64
C LYS A 485 -19.87 -40.24 -14.46
N THR A 486 -19.74 -39.41 -13.44
CA THR A 486 -20.63 -39.45 -12.27
C THR A 486 -22.03 -39.01 -12.60
N ILE A 487 -22.21 -37.91 -13.37
CA ILE A 487 -23.52 -37.44 -13.84
C ILE A 487 -24.22 -38.55 -14.60
N ARG A 488 -23.54 -39.19 -15.57
CA ARG A 488 -24.10 -40.32 -16.34
C ARG A 488 -24.47 -41.52 -15.46
N THR A 489 -23.74 -41.77 -14.39
CA THR A 489 -24.06 -42.86 -13.46
C THR A 489 -25.28 -42.55 -12.61
N ILE A 490 -25.38 -41.32 -12.11
CA ILE A 490 -26.47 -40.87 -11.23
C ILE A 490 -27.80 -40.80 -12.01
N PHE A 491 -27.80 -40.24 -13.20
CA PHE A 491 -29.00 -39.99 -13.99
C PHE A 491 -29.29 -41.09 -15.02
N ARG A 492 -28.47 -42.14 -15.11
CA ARG A 492 -28.57 -43.22 -16.09
C ARG A 492 -28.66 -42.74 -17.54
N ALA A 493 -27.99 -41.58 -17.83
CA ALA A 493 -27.98 -40.95 -19.13
C ALA A 493 -26.77 -41.37 -19.98
#